data_bd6569c65e7b02af403a66a676fe68dd
#
_entry.id   bd6569c65e7b02af403a66a676fe68dd
#
_cell.length_a   1.000
_cell.length_b   1.000
_cell.length_c   1.000
_cell.angle_alpha   90.00
_cell.angle_beta   90.00
_cell.angle_gamma   90.00
#
_symmetry.space_group_name_H-M   'P 1'
#
loop_
_entity.id
_entity.type
_entity.pdbx_description
1 polymer ?
#
loop_
_entity_poly.entity_id
_entity_poly.type
_entity_poly.pdbx_seq_one_letter_code
_entity_poly.pdbx_strand_id
1 'polypeptide(L)'
;LQLLRKRLGDQIIDFKPYGGYELFLKDDDNSFSECSNRLPFINEILKPIFKSDVFAKEVDRFGFGDINEYLIFNPFEAQIDTGNMMQALLKQAIEHDILILNQQTVTSFLDNENCVEVALGDFSFTTKKLLFATNGFANTLTKGGVKPARAQVLITEPIPNLDIKGTFHLDKGYYYFRNIGDRILL
;
A
#
# COMPACT_ATOMS: atom_id res chain seq x y z
N LEU A 1 8.90 -1.29 -2.49
CA LEU A 1 8.57 -2.59 -3.05
C LEU A 1 9.81 -3.36 -3.53
N GLN A 2 10.74 -2.76 -4.32
CA GLN A 2 11.95 -3.46 -4.80
C GLN A 2 12.79 -4.09 -3.69
N LEU A 3 12.94 -3.42 -2.55
CA LEU A 3 13.67 -3.98 -1.40
C LEU A 3 12.98 -5.23 -0.83
N LEU A 4 11.65 -5.22 -0.74
CA LEU A 4 10.87 -6.39 -0.29
C LEU A 4 11.02 -7.55 -1.27
N ARG A 5 10.90 -7.30 -2.57
CA ARG A 5 11.11 -8.31 -3.62
C ARG A 5 12.51 -8.94 -3.52
N LYS A 6 13.54 -8.11 -3.35
CA LYS A 6 14.92 -8.59 -3.19
C LYS A 6 15.11 -9.44 -1.94
N ARG A 7 14.45 -9.09 -0.82
CA ARG A 7 14.60 -9.79 0.46
C ARG A 7 13.76 -11.05 0.56
N LEU A 8 12.50 -11.00 0.10
CA LEU A 8 11.55 -12.07 0.30
C LEU A 8 11.39 -12.97 -0.92
N GLY A 9 11.59 -12.42 -2.12
CA GLY A 9 11.34 -13.08 -3.40
C GLY A 9 9.90 -12.90 -3.87
N ASP A 10 9.74 -12.78 -5.19
CA ASP A 10 8.47 -12.51 -5.84
C ASP A 10 7.42 -13.60 -5.59
N GLN A 11 7.86 -14.86 -5.54
CA GLN A 11 6.96 -16.01 -5.30
C GLN A 11 6.35 -15.98 -3.89
N ILE A 12 7.14 -15.62 -2.89
CA ILE A 12 6.69 -15.62 -1.49
C ILE A 12 5.62 -14.55 -1.28
N ILE A 13 5.80 -13.37 -1.85
CA ILE A 13 4.87 -12.25 -1.70
C ILE A 13 3.78 -12.25 -2.77
N ASP A 14 3.71 -13.27 -3.62
CA ASP A 14 2.80 -13.38 -4.76
C ASP A 14 2.78 -12.10 -5.62
N PHE A 15 3.98 -11.64 -6.02
CA PHE A 15 4.13 -10.42 -6.80
C PHE A 15 3.53 -10.56 -8.19
N LYS A 16 2.58 -9.69 -8.53
CA LYS A 16 1.89 -9.66 -9.83
C LYS A 16 2.10 -8.29 -10.49
N PRO A 17 2.94 -8.16 -11.53
CA PRO A 17 3.19 -6.90 -12.23
C PRO A 17 2.08 -6.58 -13.24
N TYR A 18 0.84 -6.41 -12.78
CA TYR A 18 -0.31 -6.18 -13.64
C TYR A 18 -0.50 -4.71 -14.02
N GLY A 19 0.29 -3.81 -13.42
CA GLY A 19 0.17 -2.38 -13.62
C GLY A 19 -0.94 -1.74 -12.81
N GLY A 20 -0.95 -0.41 -12.82
CA GLY A 20 -1.97 0.43 -12.21
C GLY A 20 -2.70 1.28 -13.25
N TYR A 21 -3.96 1.56 -12.99
CA TYR A 21 -4.85 2.26 -13.91
C TYR A 21 -5.62 3.34 -13.16
N GLU A 22 -5.45 4.59 -13.57
CA GLU A 22 -6.30 5.70 -13.12
C GLU A 22 -7.49 5.79 -14.08
N LEU A 23 -8.68 5.62 -13.53
CA LEU A 23 -9.95 5.66 -14.23
C LEU A 23 -10.62 7.03 -14.05
N PHE A 24 -11.36 7.46 -15.04
CA PHE A 24 -12.11 8.71 -15.03
C PHE A 24 -13.56 8.44 -15.41
N LEU A 25 -14.50 9.08 -14.76
CA LEU A 25 -15.91 9.00 -15.16
C LEU A 25 -16.13 9.70 -16.49
N LYS A 26 -17.11 9.28 -17.26
CA LYS A 26 -17.44 9.87 -18.58
C LYS A 26 -17.82 11.35 -18.52
N ASP A 27 -18.37 11.78 -17.40
CA ASP A 27 -18.78 13.17 -17.16
C ASP A 27 -17.69 14.02 -16.50
N ASP A 28 -16.50 13.44 -16.19
CA ASP A 28 -15.36 14.15 -15.61
C ASP A 28 -14.20 14.33 -16.61
N ASP A 29 -14.51 14.90 -17.77
CA ASP A 29 -13.50 15.24 -18.79
C ASP A 29 -12.45 16.24 -18.29
N ASN A 30 -12.78 17.06 -17.32
CA ASN A 30 -11.85 18.03 -16.75
C ASN A 30 -10.71 17.36 -16.02
N SER A 31 -11.00 16.42 -15.13
CA SER A 31 -9.97 15.68 -14.37
C SER A 31 -9.08 14.85 -15.30
N PHE A 32 -9.67 14.18 -16.28
CA PHE A 32 -8.92 13.45 -17.29
C PHE A 32 -7.97 14.36 -18.09
N SER A 33 -8.49 15.49 -18.59
CA SER A 33 -7.69 16.45 -19.36
C SER A 33 -6.56 17.04 -18.52
N GLU A 34 -6.83 17.43 -17.27
CA GLU A 34 -5.83 17.94 -16.35
C GLU A 34 -4.71 16.93 -16.12
N CYS A 35 -5.05 15.68 -15.79
CA CYS A 35 -4.09 14.61 -15.59
C CYS A 35 -3.28 14.33 -16.86
N SER A 36 -3.95 14.17 -18.00
CA SER A 36 -3.29 13.91 -19.29
C SER A 36 -2.28 14.99 -19.66
N ASN A 37 -2.63 16.27 -19.45
CA ASN A 37 -1.73 17.39 -19.75
C ASN A 37 -0.50 17.43 -18.84
N ARG A 38 -0.55 16.83 -17.66
CA ARG A 38 0.56 16.77 -16.71
C ARG A 38 1.51 15.58 -16.93
N LEU A 39 1.12 14.57 -17.71
CA LEU A 39 1.93 13.36 -17.93
C LEU A 39 3.35 13.65 -18.41
N PRO A 40 3.59 14.55 -19.41
CA PRO A 40 4.96 14.83 -19.86
C PRO A 40 5.84 15.37 -18.74
N PHE A 41 5.31 16.29 -17.92
CA PHE A 41 6.04 16.89 -16.80
C PHE A 41 6.38 15.85 -15.71
N ILE A 42 5.40 15.01 -15.33
CA ILE A 42 5.62 13.97 -14.31
C ILE A 42 6.62 12.93 -14.82
N ASN A 43 6.49 12.51 -16.06
CA ASN A 43 7.40 11.55 -16.68
C ASN A 43 8.83 12.09 -16.73
N GLU A 44 9.03 13.37 -17.05
CA GLU A 44 10.35 13.99 -17.02
C GLU A 44 11.01 13.92 -15.64
N ILE A 45 10.26 14.20 -14.57
CA ILE A 45 10.73 14.11 -13.18
C ILE A 45 11.10 12.66 -12.82
N LEU A 46 10.32 11.68 -13.25
CA LEU A 46 10.48 10.28 -12.87
C LEU A 46 11.49 9.51 -13.74
N LYS A 47 11.72 9.96 -14.94
CA LYS A 47 12.62 9.31 -15.92
C LYS A 47 14.04 9.01 -15.41
N PRO A 48 14.69 9.87 -14.58
CA PRO A 48 15.98 9.52 -14.01
C PRO A 48 15.97 8.29 -13.12
N ILE A 49 14.84 7.99 -12.49
CA ILE A 49 14.65 6.85 -11.57
C ILE A 49 14.26 5.59 -12.34
N PHE A 50 13.25 5.69 -13.21
CA PHE A 50 12.63 4.54 -13.87
C PHE A 50 13.26 4.21 -15.24
N LYS A 51 14.07 5.13 -15.81
CA LYS A 51 14.73 5.02 -17.12
C LYS A 51 13.75 4.95 -18.31
N SER A 52 12.49 5.22 -18.09
CA SER A 52 11.41 5.27 -19.07
C SER A 52 10.29 6.18 -18.56
N ASP A 53 9.33 6.45 -19.42
CA ASP A 53 8.09 7.11 -18.99
C ASP A 53 7.30 6.16 -18.08
N VAL A 54 6.76 6.71 -16.99
CA VAL A 54 6.05 5.96 -15.95
C VAL A 54 4.55 5.92 -16.22
N PHE A 55 4.01 6.99 -16.80
CA PHE A 55 2.58 7.11 -17.05
C PHE A 55 2.32 7.27 -18.55
N ALA A 56 1.33 6.54 -19.04
CA ALA A 56 0.87 6.62 -20.42
C ALA A 56 -0.65 6.73 -20.49
N LYS A 57 -1.15 7.46 -21.49
CA LYS A 57 -2.55 7.43 -21.84
C LYS A 57 -2.81 6.16 -22.67
N GLU A 58 -3.80 5.36 -22.26
CA GLU A 58 -4.24 4.15 -22.97
C GLU A 58 -5.75 4.16 -23.18
N VAL A 59 -6.22 3.39 -24.15
CA VAL A 59 -7.66 3.14 -24.37
C VAL A 59 -8.13 2.11 -23.32
N ASP A 60 -9.30 2.33 -22.75
CA ASP A 60 -9.93 1.35 -21.86
C ASP A 60 -10.17 0.02 -22.61
N ARG A 61 -9.63 -1.05 -22.07
CA ARG A 61 -9.78 -2.42 -22.58
C ARG A 61 -10.62 -3.31 -21.67
N PHE A 62 -11.06 -2.80 -20.54
CA PHE A 62 -11.76 -3.57 -19.51
C PHE A 62 -13.27 -3.51 -19.67
N GLY A 63 -13.78 -2.54 -20.45
CA GLY A 63 -15.20 -2.38 -20.75
C GLY A 63 -16.02 -1.95 -19.53
N PHE A 64 -15.44 -1.15 -18.63
CA PHE A 64 -16.19 -0.59 -17.52
C PHE A 64 -17.31 0.34 -18.01
N GLY A 65 -18.51 0.21 -17.41
CA GLY A 65 -19.60 1.15 -17.64
C GLY A 65 -19.26 2.54 -17.07
N ASP A 66 -19.76 3.59 -17.73
CA ASP A 66 -19.66 5.00 -17.28
C ASP A 66 -18.23 5.53 -17.03
N ILE A 67 -17.22 4.83 -17.56
CA ILE A 67 -15.80 5.25 -17.54
C ILE A 67 -15.44 5.88 -18.89
N ASN A 68 -14.54 6.87 -18.86
CA ASN A 68 -13.97 7.52 -20.04
C ASN A 68 -13.33 6.48 -20.98
N GLU A 69 -13.34 6.74 -22.27
CA GLU A 69 -12.70 5.89 -23.29
C GLU A 69 -11.19 5.71 -23.04
N TYR A 70 -10.59 6.65 -22.34
CA TYR A 70 -9.15 6.64 -22.00
C TYR A 70 -8.93 6.57 -20.51
N LEU A 71 -7.82 5.95 -20.13
CA LEU A 71 -7.31 5.84 -18.78
C LEU A 71 -5.82 6.20 -18.76
N ILE A 72 -5.25 6.38 -17.57
CA ILE A 72 -3.81 6.54 -17.41
C ILE A 72 -3.23 5.27 -16.82
N PHE A 73 -2.28 4.69 -17.52
CA PHE A 73 -1.62 3.44 -17.17
C PHE A 73 -0.24 3.67 -16.56
N ASN A 74 0.10 2.90 -15.54
CA ASN A 74 1.42 2.83 -14.93
C ASN A 74 1.92 1.36 -14.89
N PRO A 75 2.88 0.96 -15.74
CA PRO A 75 3.40 -0.41 -15.78
C PRO A 75 4.23 -0.80 -14.54
N PHE A 76 4.65 0.16 -13.71
CA PHE A 76 5.48 -0.09 -12.54
C PHE A 76 4.68 -0.40 -11.27
N GLU A 77 3.36 -0.31 -11.33
CA GLU A 77 2.51 -0.78 -10.25
C GLU A 77 2.33 -2.29 -10.28
N ALA A 78 2.05 -2.84 -9.11
CA ALA A 78 1.92 -4.28 -8.95
C ALA A 78 1.08 -4.62 -7.73
N GLN A 79 0.61 -5.86 -7.69
CA GLN A 79 -0.07 -6.45 -6.55
C GLN A 79 0.86 -7.36 -5.78
N ILE A 80 0.64 -7.47 -4.48
CA ILE A 80 1.29 -8.46 -3.61
C ILE A 80 0.25 -9.08 -2.66
N ASP A 81 0.57 -10.23 -2.13
CA ASP A 81 -0.14 -10.79 -0.99
C ASP A 81 0.50 -10.24 0.30
N THR A 82 -0.22 -9.35 0.98
CA THR A 82 0.25 -8.72 2.21
C THR A 82 0.30 -9.68 3.39
N GLY A 83 -0.55 -10.71 3.42
CA GLY A 83 -0.52 -11.76 4.43
C GLY A 83 0.76 -12.59 4.34
N ASN A 84 1.06 -13.09 3.15
CA ASN A 84 2.29 -13.82 2.88
C ASN A 84 3.54 -12.97 3.16
N MET A 85 3.50 -11.68 2.76
CA MET A 85 4.58 -10.74 3.06
C MET A 85 4.82 -10.62 4.57
N MET A 86 3.76 -10.43 5.36
CA MET A 86 3.89 -10.30 6.81
C MET A 86 4.37 -11.57 7.48
N GLN A 87 3.91 -12.75 7.04
CA GLN A 87 4.40 -14.03 7.53
C GLN A 87 5.90 -14.21 7.24
N ALA A 88 6.34 -13.87 6.03
CA ALA A 88 7.74 -13.97 5.65
C ALA A 88 8.63 -12.99 6.44
N LEU A 89 8.16 -11.77 6.68
CA LEU A 89 8.88 -10.80 7.53
C LEU A 89 8.97 -11.27 8.98
N LEU A 90 7.89 -11.83 9.53
CA LEU A 90 7.88 -12.41 10.88
C LEU A 90 8.88 -13.55 11.00
N LYS A 91 8.91 -14.45 10.01
CA LYS A 91 9.88 -15.54 9.95
C LYS A 91 11.31 -15.00 9.94
N GLN A 92 11.62 -14.02 9.11
CA GLN A 92 12.96 -13.40 9.09
C GLN A 92 13.30 -12.76 10.43
N ALA A 93 12.36 -12.07 11.07
CA ALA A 93 12.62 -11.47 12.40
C ALA A 93 13.02 -12.54 13.43
N ILE A 94 12.33 -13.68 13.45
CA ILE A 94 12.66 -14.81 14.33
C ILE A 94 14.04 -15.41 13.98
N GLU A 95 14.35 -15.58 12.69
CA GLU A 95 15.65 -16.08 12.22
C GLU A 95 16.83 -15.15 12.56
N HIS A 96 16.54 -13.88 12.82
CA HIS A 96 17.52 -12.88 13.29
C HIS A 96 17.49 -12.68 14.81
N ASP A 97 16.97 -13.63 15.57
CA ASP A 97 16.90 -13.60 17.04
C ASP A 97 16.17 -12.36 17.60
N ILE A 98 15.24 -11.77 16.84
CA ILE A 98 14.41 -10.67 17.31
C ILE A 98 13.31 -11.23 18.20
N LEU A 99 13.31 -10.82 19.47
CA LEU A 99 12.26 -11.19 20.41
C LEU A 99 10.97 -10.44 20.07
N ILE A 100 9.91 -11.19 19.78
CA ILE A 100 8.58 -10.66 19.46
C ILE A 100 7.65 -11.00 20.63
N LEU A 101 7.08 -9.96 21.24
CA LEU A 101 6.12 -10.09 22.33
C LEU A 101 4.72 -9.75 21.79
N ASN A 102 3.97 -10.78 21.45
CA ASN A 102 2.56 -10.63 21.05
C ASN A 102 1.66 -10.43 22.26
N GLN A 103 0.49 -9.81 22.03
CA GLN A 103 -0.54 -9.56 23.07
C GLN A 103 -0.03 -8.70 24.24
N GLN A 104 1.03 -7.95 24.02
CA GLN A 104 1.56 -7.00 24.98
C GLN A 104 1.27 -5.58 24.55
N THR A 105 0.68 -4.81 25.45
CA THR A 105 0.36 -3.40 25.19
C THR A 105 1.34 -2.53 25.97
N VAL A 106 2.11 -1.72 25.27
CA VAL A 106 2.90 -0.66 25.89
C VAL A 106 1.95 0.39 26.44
N THR A 107 1.98 0.60 27.76
CA THR A 107 1.10 1.55 28.46
C THR A 107 1.73 2.91 28.66
N SER A 108 3.05 2.95 28.86
CA SER A 108 3.82 4.19 28.98
C SER A 108 5.28 3.96 28.68
N PHE A 109 6.02 5.04 28.56
CA PHE A 109 7.48 5.03 28.51
C PHE A 109 8.04 6.26 29.23
N LEU A 110 9.25 6.13 29.75
CA LEU A 110 10.00 7.20 30.36
C LEU A 110 11.37 7.27 29.70
N ASP A 111 11.68 8.40 29.07
CA ASP A 111 12.98 8.67 28.46
C ASP A 111 13.91 9.26 29.52
N ASN A 112 14.90 8.46 29.93
CA ASN A 112 15.98 8.86 30.82
C ASN A 112 17.22 9.16 29.96
N GLU A 113 18.16 9.93 30.47
CA GLU A 113 19.33 10.38 29.68
C GLU A 113 20.11 9.23 29.01
N ASN A 114 20.15 8.03 29.60
CA ASN A 114 20.93 6.90 29.11
C ASN A 114 20.10 5.70 28.63
N CYS A 115 18.82 5.65 28.92
CA CYS A 115 17.94 4.55 28.56
C CYS A 115 16.49 4.99 28.55
N VAL A 116 15.65 4.22 27.85
CA VAL A 116 14.20 4.36 27.87
C VAL A 116 13.61 3.22 28.67
N GLU A 117 12.84 3.52 29.70
CA GLU A 117 12.01 2.53 30.39
C GLU A 117 10.68 2.39 29.67
N VAL A 118 10.27 1.15 29.42
CA VAL A 118 9.03 0.81 28.70
C VAL A 118 8.16 -0.05 29.60
N ALA A 119 6.94 0.39 29.87
CA ALA A 119 5.98 -0.33 30.71
C ALA A 119 4.93 -1.07 29.89
N LEU A 120 4.63 -2.31 30.31
CA LEU A 120 3.62 -3.20 29.73
C LEU A 120 2.73 -3.74 30.86
N GLY A 121 1.81 -2.90 31.35
CA GLY A 121 1.02 -3.25 32.54
C GLY A 121 1.92 -3.36 33.80
N ASP A 122 1.95 -4.56 34.40
CA ASP A 122 2.75 -4.83 35.63
C ASP A 122 4.22 -5.16 35.37
N PHE A 123 4.64 -5.17 34.12
CA PHE A 123 6.00 -5.49 33.71
C PHE A 123 6.64 -4.27 33.03
N SER A 124 7.92 -4.02 33.31
CA SER A 124 8.72 -3.03 32.60
C SER A 124 10.09 -3.57 32.22
N PHE A 125 10.69 -2.97 31.21
CA PHE A 125 12.09 -3.21 30.82
C PHE A 125 12.75 -1.92 30.37
N THR A 126 14.08 -1.92 30.28
CA THR A 126 14.84 -0.79 29.77
C THR A 126 15.45 -1.11 28.41
N THR A 127 15.55 -0.11 27.54
CA THR A 127 16.20 -0.20 26.24
C THR A 127 17.03 1.05 25.97
N LYS A 128 18.00 0.96 25.07
CA LYS A 128 18.80 2.12 24.65
C LYS A 128 18.05 3.04 23.68
N LYS A 129 17.11 2.49 22.90
CA LYS A 129 16.35 3.22 21.88
C LYS A 129 14.95 2.65 21.78
N LEU A 130 13.96 3.51 21.60
CA LEU A 130 12.58 3.14 21.38
C LEU A 130 12.12 3.70 20.02
N LEU A 131 11.56 2.84 19.17
CA LEU A 131 10.95 3.22 17.90
C LEU A 131 9.43 3.05 17.99
N PHE A 132 8.69 4.11 17.70
CA PHE A 132 7.23 4.06 17.57
C PHE A 132 6.84 3.72 16.14
N ALA A 133 6.29 2.53 15.94
CA ALA A 133 5.75 2.07 14.66
C ALA A 133 4.26 1.69 14.82
N THR A 134 3.53 2.48 15.60
CA THR A 134 2.15 2.19 16.05
C THR A 134 1.08 2.76 15.13
N ASN A 135 1.45 3.32 13.97
CA ASN A 135 0.55 3.84 12.94
C ASN A 135 -0.57 4.72 13.56
N GLY A 136 -1.84 4.44 13.30
CA GLY A 136 -2.99 5.18 13.80
C GLY A 136 -3.13 5.19 15.33
N PHE A 137 -2.41 4.31 16.05
CA PHE A 137 -2.42 4.25 17.51
C PHE A 137 -1.31 5.09 18.18
N ALA A 138 -0.55 5.86 17.39
CA ALA A 138 0.56 6.66 17.94
C ALA A 138 0.13 7.62 19.06
N ASN A 139 -1.08 8.18 19.01
CA ASN A 139 -1.62 9.09 20.02
C ASN A 139 -1.83 8.46 21.41
N THR A 140 -1.83 7.13 21.52
CA THR A 140 -1.93 6.47 22.82
C THR A 140 -0.66 6.64 23.65
N LEU A 141 0.48 6.85 22.99
CA LEU A 141 1.80 6.95 23.62
C LEU A 141 2.46 8.31 23.41
N THR A 142 2.13 9.00 22.32
CA THR A 142 2.77 10.27 21.94
C THR A 142 1.72 11.35 21.69
N LYS A 143 2.08 12.62 21.88
CA LYS A 143 1.21 13.76 21.55
C LYS A 143 1.32 14.17 20.07
N GLY A 144 1.54 13.21 19.16
CA GLY A 144 1.94 13.43 17.77
C GLY A 144 0.88 13.93 16.80
N GLY A 145 -0.36 14.20 17.22
CA GLY A 145 -1.41 14.76 16.35
C GLY A 145 -1.90 13.82 15.23
N VAL A 146 -1.62 12.52 15.31
CA VAL A 146 -2.12 11.52 14.36
C VAL A 146 -3.61 11.35 14.53
N LYS A 147 -4.39 11.55 13.45
CA LYS A 147 -5.83 11.27 13.42
C LYS A 147 -6.06 9.96 12.68
N PRO A 148 -6.37 8.87 13.38
CA PRO A 148 -6.64 7.60 12.72
C PRO A 148 -7.94 7.70 11.91
N ALA A 149 -7.90 7.13 10.71
CA ALA A 149 -9.09 6.95 9.86
C ALA A 149 -9.21 5.47 9.50
N ARG A 150 -10.41 5.04 9.17
CA ARG A 150 -10.69 3.69 8.68
C ARG A 150 -11.25 3.76 7.27
N ALA A 151 -10.70 2.97 6.37
CA ALA A 151 -11.34 2.64 5.11
C ALA A 151 -12.19 1.37 5.29
N GLN A 152 -13.27 1.28 4.54
CA GLN A 152 -14.01 0.03 4.38
C GLN A 152 -13.39 -0.76 3.24
N VAL A 153 -13.37 -2.07 3.39
CA VAL A 153 -12.89 -2.99 2.37
C VAL A 153 -13.99 -4.01 2.10
N LEU A 154 -14.31 -4.20 0.84
CA LEU A 154 -15.29 -5.16 0.36
C LEU A 154 -14.61 -6.17 -0.54
N ILE A 155 -15.06 -7.42 -0.49
CA ILE A 155 -14.68 -8.46 -1.44
C ILE A 155 -15.96 -9.07 -2.02
N THR A 156 -15.99 -9.24 -3.33
CA THR A 156 -17.14 -9.85 -4.00
C THR A 156 -17.18 -11.36 -3.80
N GLU A 157 -18.33 -11.99 -4.04
CA GLU A 157 -18.37 -13.40 -4.39
C GLU A 157 -17.57 -13.66 -5.68
N PRO A 158 -17.22 -14.92 -5.98
CA PRO A 158 -16.55 -15.27 -7.22
C PRO A 158 -17.34 -14.79 -8.44
N ILE A 159 -16.68 -14.16 -9.38
CA ILE A 159 -17.26 -13.64 -10.61
C ILE A 159 -16.82 -14.56 -11.76
N PRO A 160 -17.72 -15.30 -12.39
CA PRO A 160 -17.38 -16.19 -13.49
C PRO A 160 -16.71 -15.43 -14.65
N ASN A 161 -15.59 -15.96 -15.14
CA ASN A 161 -14.82 -15.40 -16.26
C ASN A 161 -14.31 -13.95 -16.01
N LEU A 162 -14.01 -13.61 -14.76
CA LEU A 162 -13.41 -12.32 -14.46
C LEU A 162 -12.04 -12.19 -15.14
N ASP A 163 -11.94 -11.28 -16.12
CA ASP A 163 -10.71 -11.00 -16.86
C ASP A 163 -10.18 -9.58 -16.57
N ILE A 164 -10.24 -9.16 -15.31
CA ILE A 164 -9.67 -7.90 -14.84
C ILE A 164 -8.39 -8.19 -14.09
N LYS A 165 -7.29 -7.59 -14.52
CA LYS A 165 -5.97 -7.71 -13.87
C LYS A 165 -5.34 -6.33 -13.77
N GLY A 166 -5.06 -5.89 -12.54
CA GLY A 166 -4.46 -4.59 -12.26
C GLY A 166 -4.91 -4.00 -10.93
N THR A 167 -4.31 -2.88 -10.59
CA THR A 167 -4.78 -1.99 -9.52
C THR A 167 -5.49 -0.81 -10.18
N PHE A 168 -6.69 -0.53 -9.76
CA PHE A 168 -7.54 0.48 -10.37
C PHE A 168 -7.85 1.56 -9.36
N HIS A 169 -7.71 2.81 -9.78
CA HIS A 169 -7.99 3.99 -8.97
C HIS A 169 -9.08 4.81 -9.67
N LEU A 170 -10.01 5.33 -8.90
CA LEU A 170 -11.10 6.16 -9.38
C LEU A 170 -11.30 7.32 -8.41
N ASP A 171 -11.79 8.46 -8.91
CA ASP A 171 -12.06 9.67 -8.13
C ASP A 171 -10.83 10.12 -7.33
N LYS A 172 -9.73 10.37 -8.05
CA LYS A 172 -8.46 10.84 -7.47
C LYS A 172 -7.88 9.89 -6.42
N GLY A 173 -8.16 8.57 -6.57
CA GLY A 173 -7.71 7.53 -5.66
C GLY A 173 -8.56 7.39 -4.40
N TYR A 174 -9.73 8.03 -4.34
CA TYR A 174 -10.67 7.83 -3.24
C TYR A 174 -11.25 6.41 -3.23
N TYR A 175 -11.54 5.87 -4.41
CA TYR A 175 -11.89 4.48 -4.61
C TYR A 175 -10.74 3.76 -5.29
N TYR A 176 -10.45 2.57 -4.81
CA TYR A 176 -9.45 1.71 -5.45
C TYR A 176 -9.89 0.26 -5.35
N PHE A 177 -9.65 -0.49 -6.41
CA PHE A 177 -9.98 -1.90 -6.44
C PHE A 177 -8.94 -2.70 -7.22
N ARG A 178 -8.95 -4.00 -6.99
CA ARG A 178 -8.12 -4.95 -7.73
C ARG A 178 -8.78 -6.32 -7.79
N ASN A 179 -8.30 -7.18 -8.66
CA ASN A 179 -8.67 -8.58 -8.62
C ASN A 179 -7.90 -9.33 -7.52
N ILE A 180 -8.55 -10.32 -6.92
CA ILE A 180 -7.95 -11.40 -6.13
C ILE A 180 -8.51 -12.71 -6.67
N GLY A 181 -7.72 -13.41 -7.50
CA GLY A 181 -8.24 -14.56 -8.25
C GLY A 181 -9.43 -14.15 -9.12
N ASP A 182 -10.57 -14.78 -8.88
CA ASP A 182 -11.86 -14.54 -9.55
C ASP A 182 -12.79 -13.56 -8.81
N ARG A 183 -12.27 -12.77 -7.89
CA ARG A 183 -13.01 -11.79 -7.07
C ARG A 183 -12.46 -10.40 -7.25
N ILE A 184 -13.27 -9.39 -6.93
CA ILE A 184 -12.84 -8.00 -6.80
C ILE A 184 -12.72 -7.64 -5.33
N LEU A 185 -11.60 -7.05 -4.96
CA LEU A 185 -11.36 -6.39 -3.69
C LEU A 185 -11.45 -4.87 -3.93
N LEU A 186 -12.36 -4.20 -3.25
CA LEU A 186 -12.60 -2.76 -3.25
C LEU A 186 -12.35 -2.19 -1.86
#